data_01d21b2585cef3f54cf69c90c80bc640
#
_entry.id   01d21b2585cef3f54cf69c90c80bc640
#
_cell.length_a   1.000
_cell.length_b   1.000
_cell.length_c   1.000
_cell.angle_alpha   90.00
_cell.angle_beta   90.00
_cell.angle_gamma   90.00
#
_symmetry.space_group_name_H-M   'P 1'
#
loop_
_entity.id
_entity.type
_entity.pdbx_description
1 polymer ?
#
loop_
_entity_poly.entity_id
_entity_poly.type
_entity_poly.pdbx_seq_one_letter_code
_entity_poly.pdbx_strand_id
1 'polypeptide(L)'
;MIPQELMEELRYLEIYTRKAVRDHHVGDYRSPLRGRGFEFDQHKRYQHGDDYRQIDWNATARMGYPFVKKDFEEKELSAVIIADLSRSMDFASVDGSKRELLVRIAATLAFSAASDNMKVGLLGFTDRIELDMPLKQGQAHSWRVVETLWNAKPRSTRTDFSLPFEHLLTRLTTSTLLFLISDFVQVKAGLRSHALSHLARKHDLMPIVIDDPWDTALPGGKGFVRFHDAESGGAIVVNLNRHNKNVYRTLMHERRVGLQRSFYHLNLDHLFLEVGSPYLDSLLGFFLARKRRK
;
A
#
# COMPACT_ATOMS: atom_id res chain seq x y z
N MET A 1 17.84 -14.78 4.92
CA MET A 1 18.64 -13.64 5.48
C MET A 1 18.63 -12.54 4.45
N ILE A 2 18.37 -11.31 4.84
CA ILE A 2 18.36 -10.15 3.90
C ILE A 2 19.81 -9.94 3.41
N PRO A 3 20.06 -9.80 2.09
CA PRO A 3 21.38 -9.47 1.54
C PRO A 3 21.92 -8.17 2.15
N GLN A 4 23.25 -8.06 2.27
CA GLN A 4 23.86 -6.89 2.92
C GLN A 4 23.55 -5.59 2.17
N GLU A 5 23.61 -5.60 0.85
CA GLU A 5 23.29 -4.45 -0.01
C GLU A 5 21.85 -3.95 0.22
N LEU A 6 20.89 -4.87 0.24
CA LEU A 6 19.50 -4.52 0.52
C LEU A 6 19.32 -4.04 1.96
N MET A 7 20.05 -4.61 2.92
CA MET A 7 20.00 -4.15 4.31
C MET A 7 20.51 -2.72 4.46
N GLU A 8 21.56 -2.34 3.74
CA GLU A 8 22.09 -0.96 3.71
C GLU A 8 21.09 0.00 3.07
N GLU A 9 20.47 -0.41 1.96
CA GLU A 9 19.39 0.34 1.31
C GLU A 9 18.20 0.55 2.25
N LEU A 10 17.74 -0.50 2.93
CA LEU A 10 16.63 -0.43 3.88
C LEU A 10 16.95 0.49 5.08
N ARG A 11 18.17 0.47 5.58
CA ARG A 11 18.62 1.42 6.62
C ARG A 11 18.65 2.86 6.11
N TYR A 12 19.09 3.07 4.88
CA TYR A 12 19.02 4.39 4.26
C TYR A 12 17.58 4.88 4.14
N LEU A 13 16.66 4.02 3.69
CA LEU A 13 15.23 4.33 3.60
C LEU A 13 14.62 4.68 4.97
N GLU A 14 15.00 3.95 6.01
CA GLU A 14 14.59 4.25 7.38
C GLU A 14 15.01 5.66 7.82
N ILE A 15 16.28 6.01 7.58
CA ILE A 15 16.81 7.34 7.91
C ILE A 15 16.13 8.41 7.04
N TYR A 16 15.98 8.14 5.75
CA TYR A 16 15.35 9.04 4.80
C TYR A 16 13.89 9.34 5.14
N THR A 17 13.09 8.32 5.40
CA THR A 17 11.69 8.49 5.79
C THR A 17 11.54 9.26 7.10
N ARG A 18 12.40 8.97 8.08
CA ARG A 18 12.42 9.69 9.36
C ARG A 18 12.77 11.17 9.16
N LYS A 19 13.74 11.49 8.29
CA LYS A 19 14.11 12.87 7.97
C LYS A 19 13.00 13.57 7.20
N ALA A 20 12.48 12.96 6.15
CA ALA A 20 11.39 13.51 5.34
C ALA A 20 10.15 13.83 6.18
N VAL A 21 9.78 12.94 7.12
CA VAL A 21 8.68 13.18 8.06
C VAL A 21 8.99 14.37 8.98
N ARG A 22 10.20 14.47 9.54
CA ARG A 22 10.60 15.60 10.41
C ARG A 22 10.63 16.93 9.67
N ASP A 23 11.23 16.97 8.49
CA ASP A 23 11.37 18.21 7.70
C ASP A 23 9.99 18.75 7.28
N HIS A 24 8.96 17.88 7.19
CA HIS A 24 7.58 18.28 6.93
C HIS A 24 6.81 18.68 8.19
N HIS A 25 7.36 18.48 9.39
CA HIS A 25 6.75 18.93 10.67
C HIS A 25 7.10 20.39 11.03
N VAL A 26 8.09 20.99 10.38
CA VAL A 26 8.46 22.40 10.57
C VAL A 26 7.55 23.29 9.72
N GLY A 27 6.33 23.50 10.23
CA GLY A 27 5.31 24.37 9.64
C GLY A 27 4.17 23.62 8.96
N ASP A 28 3.04 23.46 9.61
CA ASP A 28 1.70 23.06 9.11
C ASP A 28 1.58 21.82 8.17
N TYR A 29 2.59 20.98 8.09
CA TYR A 29 2.59 19.79 7.23
C TYR A 29 2.29 18.51 8.01
N ARG A 30 1.04 18.10 7.98
CA ARG A 30 0.60 16.77 8.42
C ARG A 30 1.13 15.73 7.45
N SER A 31 1.57 14.57 7.97
CA SER A 31 2.09 13.47 7.18
C SER A 31 1.24 13.14 5.94
N PRO A 32 1.87 12.89 4.77
CA PRO A 32 1.15 12.42 3.57
C PRO A 32 0.35 11.13 3.78
N LEU A 33 0.69 10.34 4.81
CA LEU A 33 -0.01 9.10 5.17
C LEU A 33 -1.29 9.33 5.98
N ARG A 34 -1.56 10.56 6.45
CA ARG A 34 -2.80 10.85 7.18
C ARG A 34 -4.01 10.75 6.27
N GLY A 35 -4.81 9.70 6.48
CA GLY A 35 -6.06 9.46 5.77
C GLY A 35 -7.22 10.36 6.21
N ARG A 36 -8.39 10.18 5.59
CA ARG A 36 -9.67 10.82 5.96
C ARG A 36 -9.96 10.54 7.44
N GLY A 37 -10.03 11.56 8.28
CA GLY A 37 -10.47 11.41 9.67
C GLY A 37 -9.90 12.40 10.68
N PHE A 38 -9.10 13.36 10.23
CA PHE A 38 -8.62 14.43 11.09
C PHE A 38 -9.52 15.65 10.95
N GLU A 39 -10.48 15.78 11.83
CA GLU A 39 -11.08 17.07 12.11
C GLU A 39 -10.13 17.88 12.98
N PHE A 40 -9.94 19.15 12.62
CA PHE A 40 -9.19 20.15 13.36
C PHE A 40 -9.76 20.33 14.76
N ASP A 41 -8.87 20.66 15.70
CA ASP A 41 -9.17 21.21 17.01
C ASP A 41 -10.06 22.46 16.83
N GLN A 42 -11.37 22.27 16.84
CA GLN A 42 -12.33 23.37 16.84
C GLN A 42 -12.82 23.51 18.27
N HIS A 43 -12.46 24.62 18.91
CA HIS A 43 -13.13 25.06 20.12
C HIS A 43 -14.63 25.18 19.83
N LYS A 44 -15.42 24.24 20.35
CA LYS A 44 -16.88 24.29 20.24
C LYS A 44 -17.39 25.22 21.34
N ARG A 45 -18.33 26.14 20.98
CA ARG A 45 -19.06 26.86 22.00
C ARG A 45 -19.80 25.89 22.92
N TYR A 46 -19.68 26.07 24.20
CA TYR A 46 -20.43 25.31 25.21
C TYR A 46 -21.93 25.38 24.91
N GLN A 47 -22.59 24.25 24.84
CA GLN A 47 -24.03 24.11 24.73
C GLN A 47 -24.56 23.44 26.02
N HIS A 48 -25.78 23.79 26.41
CA HIS A 48 -26.41 23.12 27.55
C HIS A 48 -26.51 21.62 27.34
N GLY A 49 -25.82 20.85 28.20
CA GLY A 49 -25.66 19.37 28.04
C GLY A 49 -24.22 18.94 27.78
N ASP A 50 -23.31 19.83 27.40
CA ASP A 50 -21.88 19.53 27.33
C ASP A 50 -21.27 19.44 28.76
N ASP A 51 -20.24 18.60 28.95
CA ASP A 51 -19.56 18.45 30.24
C ASP A 51 -18.81 19.74 30.59
N TYR A 52 -19.26 20.41 31.66
CA TYR A 52 -18.67 21.67 32.15
C TYR A 52 -17.21 21.53 32.60
N ARG A 53 -16.73 20.29 32.87
CA ARG A 53 -15.33 20.00 33.24
C ARG A 53 -14.38 20.18 32.09
N GLN A 54 -14.89 20.14 30.87
CA GLN A 54 -14.11 20.30 29.62
C GLN A 54 -14.07 21.76 29.15
N ILE A 55 -14.56 22.72 29.92
CA ILE A 55 -14.49 24.14 29.59
C ILE A 55 -13.03 24.60 29.61
N ASP A 56 -12.55 25.11 28.46
CA ASP A 56 -11.27 25.80 28.38
C ASP A 56 -11.43 27.25 28.89
N TRP A 57 -11.07 27.44 30.13
CA TRP A 57 -11.18 28.77 30.81
C TRP A 57 -10.26 29.81 30.18
N ASN A 58 -9.12 29.43 29.57
CA ASN A 58 -8.21 30.34 28.91
C ASN A 58 -8.79 30.84 27.56
N ALA A 59 -9.35 29.94 26.78
CA ALA A 59 -10.06 30.29 25.54
C ALA A 59 -11.33 31.10 25.85
N THR A 60 -12.09 30.72 26.87
CA THR A 60 -13.28 31.39 27.33
C THR A 60 -12.98 32.84 27.76
N ALA A 61 -11.90 33.07 28.47
CA ALA A 61 -11.49 34.42 28.92
C ALA A 61 -11.10 35.33 27.72
N ARG A 62 -10.52 34.77 26.67
CA ARG A 62 -10.11 35.53 25.48
C ARG A 62 -11.28 35.83 24.53
N MET A 63 -12.23 34.93 24.46
CA MET A 63 -13.31 35.00 23.46
C MET A 63 -14.63 35.52 24.03
N GLY A 64 -14.77 35.64 25.35
CA GLY A 64 -15.97 36.14 26.03
C GLY A 64 -17.16 35.18 26.08
N TYR A 65 -17.00 33.94 25.66
CA TYR A 65 -18.03 32.89 25.70
C TYR A 65 -17.40 31.57 26.17
N PRO A 66 -18.15 30.71 26.88
CA PRO A 66 -17.62 29.42 27.31
C PRO A 66 -17.35 28.50 26.11
N PHE A 67 -16.10 28.05 26.00
CA PHE A 67 -15.64 27.07 25.02
C PHE A 67 -15.30 25.75 25.69
N VAL A 68 -15.77 24.66 25.11
CA VAL A 68 -15.41 23.33 25.54
C VAL A 68 -14.21 22.85 24.69
N LYS A 69 -13.16 22.41 25.36
CA LYS A 69 -12.08 21.68 24.74
C LYS A 69 -12.64 20.29 24.41
N LYS A 70 -12.95 20.05 23.15
CA LYS A 70 -13.30 18.71 22.71
C LYS A 70 -12.00 17.93 22.70
N ASP A 71 -11.76 17.12 23.75
CA ASP A 71 -10.72 16.10 23.70
C ASP A 71 -11.14 15.13 22.60
N PHE A 72 -10.60 15.33 21.39
CA PHE A 72 -10.70 14.31 20.39
C PHE A 72 -9.82 13.17 20.88
N GLU A 73 -10.42 12.03 21.13
CA GLU A 73 -9.67 10.78 21.15
C GLU A 73 -8.71 10.84 19.97
N GLU A 74 -7.41 10.92 20.21
CA GLU A 74 -6.41 10.77 19.16
C GLU A 74 -6.69 9.41 18.52
N LYS A 75 -7.44 9.42 17.40
CA LYS A 75 -7.70 8.18 16.67
C LYS A 75 -6.35 7.64 16.25
N GLU A 76 -5.88 6.63 16.96
CA GLU A 76 -4.65 5.94 16.65
C GLU A 76 -4.67 5.51 15.19
N LEU A 77 -3.84 6.14 14.38
CA LEU A 77 -3.72 5.80 12.98
C LEU A 77 -3.09 4.41 12.84
N SER A 78 -3.61 3.66 11.93
CA SER A 78 -3.09 2.34 11.62
C SER A 78 -2.97 2.13 10.11
N ALA A 79 -1.97 1.35 9.72
CA ALA A 79 -1.73 0.95 8.35
C ALA A 79 -1.56 -0.57 8.27
N VAL A 80 -2.12 -1.21 7.26
CA VAL A 80 -1.89 -2.63 6.95
C VAL A 80 -1.30 -2.74 5.55
N ILE A 81 -0.18 -3.41 5.47
CA ILE A 81 0.45 -3.80 4.22
C ILE A 81 -0.12 -5.16 3.83
N ILE A 82 -0.79 -5.22 2.68
CA ILE A 82 -1.39 -6.43 2.12
C ILE A 82 -0.50 -6.84 0.95
N ALA A 83 0.27 -7.89 1.15
CA ALA A 83 1.33 -8.32 0.23
C ALA A 83 0.93 -9.59 -0.53
N ASP A 84 0.90 -9.52 -1.85
CA ASP A 84 0.76 -10.68 -2.71
C ASP A 84 2.07 -11.47 -2.69
N LEU A 85 1.99 -12.73 -2.30
CA LEU A 85 3.12 -13.66 -2.21
C LEU A 85 3.05 -14.77 -3.24
N SER A 86 2.19 -14.65 -4.24
CA SER A 86 2.07 -15.60 -5.33
C SER A 86 3.37 -15.71 -6.14
N ARG A 87 3.50 -16.78 -6.88
CA ARG A 87 4.72 -17.07 -7.64
C ARG A 87 5.00 -16.08 -8.77
N SER A 88 3.97 -15.39 -9.28
CA SER A 88 4.16 -14.34 -10.29
C SER A 88 5.01 -13.18 -9.78
N MET A 89 4.99 -12.93 -8.45
CA MET A 89 5.81 -11.91 -7.81
C MET A 89 7.31 -12.24 -7.75
N ASP A 90 7.70 -13.50 -7.93
CA ASP A 90 9.11 -13.91 -8.00
C ASP A 90 9.73 -13.69 -9.38
N PHE A 91 8.93 -13.31 -10.38
CA PHE A 91 9.41 -13.06 -11.73
C PHE A 91 10.30 -11.81 -11.79
N ALA A 92 11.37 -11.92 -12.59
CA ALA A 92 12.31 -10.84 -12.89
C ALA A 92 12.78 -10.94 -14.35
N SER A 93 12.60 -9.86 -15.13
CA SER A 93 13.19 -9.71 -16.47
C SER A 93 14.40 -8.78 -16.49
N VAL A 94 14.61 -8.06 -15.42
CA VAL A 94 15.73 -7.14 -15.15
C VAL A 94 16.33 -7.43 -13.77
N ASP A 95 17.34 -6.68 -13.36
CA ASP A 95 17.88 -6.79 -12.01
C ASP A 95 16.82 -6.46 -10.95
N GLY A 96 16.59 -7.40 -10.06
CA GLY A 96 15.55 -7.34 -9.03
C GLY A 96 14.22 -7.94 -9.48
N SER A 97 13.53 -8.57 -8.55
CA SER A 97 12.21 -9.17 -8.77
C SER A 97 11.09 -8.24 -8.33
N LYS A 98 9.84 -8.52 -8.78
CA LYS A 98 8.66 -7.83 -8.25
C LYS A 98 8.56 -7.98 -6.72
N ARG A 99 8.94 -9.14 -6.18
CA ARG A 99 8.98 -9.40 -4.73
C ARG A 99 9.97 -8.48 -4.01
N GLU A 100 11.16 -8.27 -4.56
CA GLU A 100 12.12 -7.33 -3.99
C GLU A 100 11.58 -5.90 -3.98
N LEU A 101 10.96 -5.46 -5.07
CA LEU A 101 10.33 -4.15 -5.13
C LEU A 101 9.17 -4.03 -4.12
N LEU A 102 8.36 -5.09 -3.96
CA LEU A 102 7.31 -5.17 -2.94
C LEU A 102 7.89 -4.98 -1.54
N VAL A 103 9.01 -5.64 -1.21
CA VAL A 103 9.66 -5.49 0.11
C VAL A 103 10.17 -4.07 0.31
N ARG A 104 10.78 -3.43 -0.71
CA ARG A 104 11.25 -2.04 -0.65
C ARG A 104 10.09 -1.06 -0.40
N ILE A 105 8.99 -1.25 -1.11
CA ILE A 105 7.77 -0.43 -0.92
C ILE A 105 7.21 -0.64 0.48
N ALA A 106 7.08 -1.89 0.92
CA ALA A 106 6.58 -2.24 2.26
C ALA A 106 7.46 -1.63 3.36
N ALA A 107 8.79 -1.68 3.20
CA ALA A 107 9.73 -1.07 4.14
C ALA A 107 9.56 0.45 4.20
N THR A 108 9.47 1.12 3.06
CA THR A 108 9.25 2.57 2.99
C THR A 108 7.96 2.96 3.71
N LEU A 109 6.86 2.23 3.46
CA LEU A 109 5.57 2.48 4.11
C LEU A 109 5.62 2.19 5.62
N ALA A 110 6.24 1.08 6.03
CA ALA A 110 6.34 0.71 7.44
C ALA A 110 7.21 1.67 8.25
N PHE A 111 8.34 2.12 7.71
CA PHE A 111 9.22 3.08 8.38
C PHE A 111 8.61 4.47 8.43
N SER A 112 7.92 4.90 7.37
CA SER A 112 7.18 6.16 7.36
C SER A 112 6.07 6.15 8.42
N ALA A 113 5.28 5.09 8.47
CA ALA A 113 4.23 4.93 9.47
C ALA A 113 4.79 4.91 10.91
N ALA A 114 5.93 4.22 11.14
CA ALA A 114 6.59 4.23 12.46
C ALA A 114 7.08 5.63 12.86
N SER A 115 7.56 6.42 11.89
CA SER A 115 8.00 7.81 12.14
C SER A 115 6.84 8.73 12.52
N ASP A 116 5.62 8.40 12.07
CA ASP A 116 4.38 9.09 12.40
C ASP A 116 3.65 8.48 13.62
N ASN A 117 4.30 7.61 14.39
CA ASN A 117 3.72 6.88 15.53
C ASN A 117 2.46 6.07 15.17
N MET A 118 2.32 5.65 13.91
CA MET A 118 1.21 4.79 13.47
C MET A 118 1.45 3.33 13.84
N LYS A 119 0.35 2.58 14.03
CA LYS A 119 0.41 1.11 14.12
C LYS A 119 0.54 0.52 12.72
N VAL A 120 1.44 -0.47 12.54
CA VAL A 120 1.63 -1.18 11.28
C VAL A 120 1.31 -2.64 11.45
N GLY A 121 0.59 -3.22 10.49
CA GLY A 121 0.34 -4.65 10.36
C GLY A 121 0.76 -5.16 8.99
N LEU A 122 0.90 -6.47 8.87
CA LEU A 122 1.20 -7.16 7.61
C LEU A 122 0.25 -8.31 7.40
N LEU A 123 -0.31 -8.39 6.20
CA LEU A 123 -1.06 -9.55 5.71
C LEU A 123 -0.41 -10.03 4.41
N GLY A 124 0.22 -11.19 4.43
CA GLY A 124 0.73 -11.84 3.21
C GLY A 124 -0.24 -12.92 2.75
N PHE A 125 -0.53 -12.98 1.46
CA PHE A 125 -1.50 -13.92 0.91
C PHE A 125 -1.04 -14.54 -0.41
N THR A 126 -1.61 -15.71 -0.67
CA THR A 126 -1.64 -16.44 -1.93
C THR A 126 -3.11 -16.84 -2.20
N ASP A 127 -3.43 -18.10 -2.48
CA ASP A 127 -4.78 -18.67 -2.35
C ASP A 127 -5.14 -19.02 -0.89
N ARG A 128 -4.35 -18.54 0.05
CA ARG A 128 -4.52 -18.62 1.51
C ARG A 128 -3.82 -17.46 2.20
N ILE A 129 -4.10 -17.27 3.48
CA ILE A 129 -3.34 -16.35 4.31
C ILE A 129 -2.02 -17.04 4.70
N GLU A 130 -0.91 -16.47 4.25
CA GLU A 130 0.45 -16.97 4.48
C GLU A 130 1.12 -16.28 5.68
N LEU A 131 0.88 -14.98 5.83
CA LEU A 131 1.41 -14.15 6.90
C LEU A 131 0.30 -13.32 7.49
N ASP A 132 0.28 -13.19 8.81
CA ASP A 132 -0.66 -12.34 9.53
C ASP A 132 0.01 -11.74 10.77
N MET A 133 0.47 -10.49 10.66
CA MET A 133 1.10 -9.75 11.75
C MET A 133 0.15 -8.68 12.29
N PRO A 134 -0.04 -8.63 13.61
CA PRO A 134 -0.94 -7.66 14.22
C PRO A 134 -0.44 -6.23 14.10
N LEU A 135 -1.38 -5.29 14.20
CA LEU A 135 -1.11 -3.86 14.28
C LEU A 135 -0.32 -3.55 15.57
N LYS A 136 0.93 -3.10 15.43
CA LYS A 136 1.79 -2.66 16.53
C LYS A 136 2.58 -1.43 16.11
N GLN A 137 2.95 -0.62 17.09
CA GLN A 137 3.78 0.57 16.91
C GLN A 137 5.27 0.23 17.08
N GLY A 138 6.08 1.15 16.58
CA GLY A 138 7.49 1.22 16.86
C GLY A 138 8.38 0.62 15.78
N GLN A 139 9.59 1.16 15.74
CA GLN A 139 10.58 0.87 14.71
C GLN A 139 11.01 -0.60 14.66
N ALA A 140 11.19 -1.22 15.84
CA ALA A 140 11.53 -2.63 15.93
C ALA A 140 10.44 -3.54 15.35
N HIS A 141 9.17 -3.11 15.42
CA HIS A 141 8.08 -3.83 14.79
C HIS A 141 8.10 -3.66 13.27
N SER A 142 8.35 -2.46 12.76
CA SER A 142 8.48 -2.21 11.33
C SER A 142 9.63 -3.01 10.70
N TRP A 143 10.75 -3.13 11.36
CA TRP A 143 11.83 -4.02 10.94
C TRP A 143 11.39 -5.49 10.89
N ARG A 144 10.65 -5.96 11.91
CA ARG A 144 10.08 -7.32 11.89
C ARG A 144 9.12 -7.55 10.74
N VAL A 145 8.31 -6.55 10.38
CA VAL A 145 7.42 -6.63 9.21
C VAL A 145 8.25 -6.86 7.95
N VAL A 146 9.29 -6.07 7.73
CA VAL A 146 10.18 -6.18 6.56
C VAL A 146 10.89 -7.52 6.53
N GLU A 147 11.48 -7.95 7.65
CA GLU A 147 12.21 -9.21 7.76
C GLU A 147 11.28 -10.41 7.53
N THR A 148 10.08 -10.39 8.10
CA THR A 148 9.07 -11.44 7.91
C THR A 148 8.67 -11.54 6.45
N LEU A 149 8.44 -10.40 5.79
CA LEU A 149 8.07 -10.35 4.40
C LEU A 149 9.20 -10.86 3.48
N TRP A 150 10.44 -10.45 3.74
CA TRP A 150 11.61 -10.92 2.99
C TRP A 150 11.82 -12.42 3.10
N ASN A 151 11.74 -12.97 4.32
CA ASN A 151 11.95 -14.38 4.58
C ASN A 151 10.72 -15.25 4.30
N ALA A 152 9.64 -14.65 3.78
CA ALA A 152 8.40 -15.37 3.49
C ALA A 152 8.64 -16.53 2.51
N LYS A 153 8.15 -17.71 2.87
CA LYS A 153 8.15 -18.90 2.03
C LYS A 153 6.71 -19.35 1.87
N PRO A 154 5.99 -18.79 0.88
CA PRO A 154 4.58 -19.13 0.69
C PRO A 154 4.41 -20.61 0.37
N ARG A 155 3.33 -21.20 0.86
CA ARG A 155 2.99 -22.63 0.69
C ARG A 155 2.25 -22.88 -0.62
N SER A 156 1.70 -21.83 -1.22
CA SER A 156 1.02 -21.90 -2.50
C SER A 156 1.65 -20.98 -3.54
N THR A 157 1.43 -21.31 -4.80
CA THR A 157 1.87 -20.51 -5.95
C THR A 157 0.74 -19.71 -6.58
N ARG A 158 -0.52 -20.00 -6.19
CA ARG A 158 -1.74 -19.42 -6.76
C ARG A 158 -2.12 -18.13 -6.03
N THR A 159 -3.06 -17.37 -6.61
CA THR A 159 -3.57 -16.13 -6.03
C THR A 159 -5.09 -16.18 -5.90
N ASP A 160 -5.62 -15.80 -4.71
CA ASP A 160 -7.03 -15.51 -4.50
C ASP A 160 -7.17 -14.20 -3.71
N PHE A 161 -7.68 -13.17 -4.36
CA PHE A 161 -7.89 -11.85 -3.74
C PHE A 161 -9.10 -11.76 -2.80
N SER A 162 -10.00 -12.72 -2.81
CA SER A 162 -11.18 -12.69 -1.92
C SER A 162 -10.79 -12.91 -0.46
N LEU A 163 -9.88 -13.83 -0.21
CA LEU A 163 -9.45 -14.21 1.14
C LEU A 163 -8.87 -13.07 1.98
N PRO A 164 -7.89 -12.27 1.49
CA PRO A 164 -7.37 -11.16 2.28
C PRO A 164 -8.44 -10.12 2.59
N PHE A 165 -9.40 -9.90 1.69
CA PHE A 165 -10.47 -8.92 1.91
C PHE A 165 -11.46 -9.40 2.98
N GLU A 166 -11.90 -10.64 2.91
CA GLU A 166 -12.79 -11.25 3.92
C GLU A 166 -12.11 -11.29 5.30
N HIS A 167 -10.84 -11.68 5.35
CA HIS A 167 -10.07 -11.71 6.58
C HIS A 167 -9.97 -10.33 7.24
N LEU A 168 -9.65 -9.28 6.46
CA LEU A 168 -9.54 -7.92 6.97
C LEU A 168 -10.87 -7.32 7.43
N LEU A 169 -11.99 -7.67 6.79
CA LEU A 169 -13.32 -7.22 7.21
C LEU A 169 -13.68 -7.68 8.62
N THR A 170 -13.29 -8.90 8.98
CA THR A 170 -13.55 -9.45 10.32
C THR A 170 -12.59 -8.88 11.38
N ARG A 171 -11.41 -8.46 10.98
CA ARG A 171 -10.32 -8.08 11.88
C ARG A 171 -10.23 -6.59 12.17
N LEU A 172 -10.55 -5.75 11.18
CA LEU A 172 -10.40 -4.30 11.30
C LEU A 172 -11.70 -3.65 11.75
N THR A 173 -11.69 -3.11 12.96
CA THR A 173 -12.84 -2.41 13.54
C THR A 173 -12.83 -0.91 13.29
N THR A 174 -11.64 -0.29 13.20
CA THR A 174 -11.42 1.15 12.99
C THR A 174 -10.97 1.45 11.56
N SER A 175 -11.17 2.69 11.11
CA SER A 175 -10.67 3.14 9.81
C SER A 175 -9.15 3.01 9.75
N THR A 176 -8.64 2.36 8.72
CA THR A 176 -7.24 1.95 8.57
C THR A 176 -6.76 2.25 7.15
N LEU A 177 -5.49 2.63 6.98
CA LEU A 177 -4.85 2.71 5.68
C LEU A 177 -4.50 1.29 5.20
N LEU A 178 -4.92 0.91 4.00
CA LEU A 178 -4.69 -0.40 3.43
C LEU A 178 -3.86 -0.26 2.14
N PHE A 179 -2.65 -0.81 2.14
CA PHE A 179 -1.77 -0.83 0.98
C PHE A 179 -1.79 -2.22 0.35
N LEU A 180 -2.52 -2.39 -0.74
CA LEU A 180 -2.59 -3.66 -1.46
C LEU A 180 -1.54 -3.69 -2.56
N ILE A 181 -0.49 -4.48 -2.37
CA ILE A 181 0.67 -4.54 -3.26
C ILE A 181 0.67 -5.89 -4.01
N SER A 182 0.53 -5.84 -5.32
CA SER A 182 0.44 -7.03 -6.20
C SER A 182 0.75 -6.65 -7.65
N ASP A 183 0.99 -7.63 -8.51
CA ASP A 183 0.98 -7.44 -9.96
C ASP A 183 -0.43 -7.55 -10.57
N PHE A 184 -1.43 -7.94 -9.80
CA PHE A 184 -2.83 -8.05 -10.21
C PHE A 184 -3.06 -8.91 -11.46
N VAL A 185 -2.24 -9.93 -11.71
CA VAL A 185 -2.34 -10.76 -12.94
C VAL A 185 -3.65 -11.54 -12.98
N GLN A 186 -4.12 -12.08 -11.86
CA GLN A 186 -5.32 -12.94 -11.80
C GLN A 186 -6.51 -12.30 -11.05
N VAL A 187 -6.61 -11.00 -11.04
CA VAL A 187 -7.52 -10.27 -10.14
C VAL A 187 -8.99 -10.17 -10.59
N LYS A 188 -9.35 -10.63 -11.80
CA LYS A 188 -10.67 -10.36 -12.43
C LYS A 188 -11.89 -10.62 -11.51
N ALA A 189 -11.88 -11.69 -10.73
CA ALA A 189 -12.96 -12.00 -9.79
C ALA A 189 -12.86 -11.18 -8.49
N GLY A 190 -11.65 -10.99 -7.96
CA GLY A 190 -11.42 -10.30 -6.69
C GLY A 190 -11.83 -8.83 -6.69
N LEU A 191 -11.63 -8.10 -7.79
CA LEU A 191 -12.04 -6.69 -7.91
C LEU A 191 -13.56 -6.48 -7.95
N ARG A 192 -14.33 -7.53 -8.18
CA ARG A 192 -15.80 -7.50 -8.14
C ARG A 192 -16.39 -8.03 -6.84
N SER A 193 -15.54 -8.38 -5.87
CA SER A 193 -16.01 -8.94 -4.60
C SER A 193 -16.74 -7.90 -3.75
N HIS A 194 -17.80 -8.31 -3.07
CA HIS A 194 -18.49 -7.48 -2.09
C HIS A 194 -17.55 -7.08 -0.93
N ALA A 195 -16.64 -7.97 -0.55
CA ALA A 195 -15.67 -7.74 0.50
C ALA A 195 -14.74 -6.55 0.18
N LEU A 196 -14.20 -6.48 -1.05
CA LEU A 196 -13.41 -5.34 -1.49
C LEU A 196 -14.20 -4.04 -1.46
N SER A 197 -15.45 -4.06 -1.95
CA SER A 197 -16.31 -2.86 -1.95
C SER A 197 -16.62 -2.37 -0.53
N HIS A 198 -16.76 -3.28 0.42
CA HIS A 198 -16.94 -2.96 1.84
C HIS A 198 -15.66 -2.37 2.45
N LEU A 199 -14.51 -2.97 2.20
CA LEU A 199 -13.21 -2.44 2.64
C LEU A 199 -12.96 -1.04 2.11
N ALA A 200 -13.21 -0.81 0.82
CA ALA A 200 -13.01 0.47 0.16
C ALA A 200 -13.88 1.61 0.75
N ARG A 201 -15.06 1.27 1.31
CA ARG A 201 -15.93 2.25 1.97
C ARG A 201 -15.53 2.55 3.40
N LYS A 202 -15.07 1.53 4.15
CA LYS A 202 -14.75 1.63 5.58
C LYS A 202 -13.32 2.08 5.83
N HIS A 203 -12.40 1.73 4.93
CA HIS A 203 -10.97 1.94 5.06
C HIS A 203 -10.45 2.76 3.87
N ASP A 204 -9.24 3.27 3.99
CA ASP A 204 -8.56 3.97 2.92
C ASP A 204 -7.66 2.99 2.16
N LEU A 205 -8.23 2.32 1.14
CA LEU A 205 -7.55 1.28 0.37
C LEU A 205 -6.82 1.88 -0.84
N MET A 206 -5.54 1.55 -0.96
CA MET A 206 -4.63 2.01 -2.00
C MET A 206 -3.96 0.82 -2.71
N PRO A 207 -4.43 0.44 -3.90
CA PRO A 207 -3.72 -0.52 -4.74
C PRO A 207 -2.39 0.05 -5.24
N ILE A 208 -1.32 -0.73 -5.11
CA ILE A 208 0.00 -0.48 -5.68
C ILE A 208 0.30 -1.65 -6.61
N VAL A 209 0.26 -1.37 -7.91
CA VAL A 209 0.50 -2.37 -8.96
C VAL A 209 1.98 -2.39 -9.27
N ILE A 210 2.58 -3.57 -9.22
CA ILE A 210 3.98 -3.79 -9.61
C ILE A 210 4.00 -4.49 -10.95
N ASP A 211 4.52 -3.82 -11.96
CA ASP A 211 4.77 -4.37 -13.29
C ASP A 211 6.26 -4.69 -13.46
N ASP A 212 6.58 -5.78 -14.18
CA ASP A 212 7.89 -6.04 -14.75
C ASP A 212 7.91 -5.50 -16.19
N PRO A 213 9.06 -5.07 -16.76
CA PRO A 213 9.13 -4.65 -18.16
C PRO A 213 8.53 -5.63 -19.14
N TRP A 214 8.62 -6.94 -18.89
CA TRP A 214 8.00 -7.96 -19.74
C TRP A 214 6.50 -8.13 -19.50
N ASP A 215 5.93 -7.59 -18.42
CA ASP A 215 4.47 -7.50 -18.27
C ASP A 215 3.85 -6.44 -19.19
N THR A 216 4.68 -5.56 -19.78
CA THR A 216 4.21 -4.48 -20.67
C THR A 216 4.60 -4.72 -22.13
N ALA A 217 5.75 -5.33 -22.38
CA ALA A 217 6.26 -5.61 -23.72
C ALA A 217 7.10 -6.87 -23.77
N LEU A 218 6.99 -7.64 -24.87
CA LEU A 218 7.88 -8.78 -25.12
C LEU A 218 9.33 -8.31 -25.30
N PRO A 219 10.33 -9.15 -24.91
CA PRO A 219 11.74 -8.81 -25.03
C PRO A 219 12.16 -8.42 -26.44
N GLY A 220 13.24 -7.66 -26.52
CA GLY A 220 13.91 -7.29 -27.77
C GLY A 220 14.39 -8.53 -28.57
N GLY A 221 14.90 -8.32 -29.78
CA GLY A 221 15.47 -9.36 -30.59
C GLY A 221 14.47 -10.10 -31.53
N LYS A 222 14.92 -11.19 -32.10
CA LYS A 222 14.16 -12.08 -32.99
C LYS A 222 14.34 -13.53 -32.50
N GLY A 223 13.43 -14.42 -32.87
CA GLY A 223 13.49 -15.82 -32.48
C GLY A 223 12.28 -16.25 -31.67
N PHE A 224 12.46 -17.30 -30.89
CA PHE A 224 11.40 -17.87 -30.07
C PHE A 224 11.76 -17.75 -28.58
N VAL A 225 10.78 -17.36 -27.76
CA VAL A 225 10.89 -17.35 -26.30
C VAL A 225 9.85 -18.30 -25.75
N ARG A 226 10.25 -19.10 -24.76
CA ARG A 226 9.36 -19.99 -24.04
C ARG A 226 8.98 -19.30 -22.71
N PHE A 227 7.72 -18.96 -22.59
CA PHE A 227 7.15 -18.46 -21.33
C PHE A 227 6.57 -19.63 -20.55
N HIS A 228 6.83 -19.63 -19.27
CA HIS A 228 6.21 -20.55 -18.32
C HIS A 228 5.20 -19.77 -17.48
N ASP A 229 3.97 -20.26 -17.42
CA ASP A 229 3.00 -19.76 -16.46
C ASP A 229 3.45 -20.18 -15.05
N ALA A 230 3.73 -19.19 -14.23
CA ALA A 230 4.27 -19.39 -12.89
C ALA A 230 3.30 -20.15 -11.97
N GLU A 231 1.99 -20.03 -12.20
CA GLU A 231 0.96 -20.60 -11.34
C GLU A 231 0.45 -21.97 -11.81
N SER A 232 0.18 -22.13 -13.12
CA SER A 232 -0.33 -23.38 -13.67
C SER A 232 0.75 -24.34 -14.12
N GLY A 233 1.99 -23.86 -14.28
CA GLY A 233 3.12 -24.63 -14.83
C GLY A 233 3.03 -24.86 -16.34
N GLY A 234 2.02 -24.32 -17.01
CA GLY A 234 1.89 -24.36 -18.46
C GLY A 234 3.04 -23.64 -19.17
N ALA A 235 3.32 -23.99 -20.40
CA ALA A 235 4.33 -23.31 -21.19
C ALA A 235 3.80 -22.95 -22.58
N ILE A 236 4.12 -21.74 -23.04
CA ILE A 236 3.81 -21.26 -24.37
C ILE A 236 5.09 -20.79 -25.06
N VAL A 237 5.25 -21.15 -26.34
CA VAL A 237 6.36 -20.65 -27.14
C VAL A 237 5.85 -19.53 -28.05
N VAL A 238 6.45 -18.39 -27.94
CA VAL A 238 6.07 -17.16 -28.66
C VAL A 238 7.20 -16.78 -29.61
N ASN A 239 6.87 -16.60 -30.91
CA ASN A 239 7.80 -16.03 -31.88
C ASN A 239 7.88 -14.50 -31.67
N LEU A 240 9.09 -13.97 -31.51
CA LEU A 240 9.35 -12.52 -31.27
C LEU A 240 9.28 -11.71 -32.59
N ASN A 241 8.35 -12.02 -33.48
CA ASN A 241 8.09 -11.20 -34.64
C ASN A 241 7.34 -9.89 -34.28
N ARG A 242 7.34 -8.93 -35.20
CA ARG A 242 6.73 -7.62 -35.02
C ARG A 242 5.21 -7.72 -34.71
N HIS A 243 4.52 -8.67 -35.35
CA HIS A 243 3.09 -8.88 -35.15
C HIS A 243 2.80 -9.31 -33.73
N ASN A 244 3.44 -10.36 -33.22
CA ASN A 244 3.21 -10.87 -31.87
C ASN A 244 3.59 -9.84 -30.78
N LYS A 245 4.67 -9.06 -30.99
CA LYS A 245 5.04 -7.97 -30.09
C LYS A 245 3.96 -6.90 -30.02
N ASN A 246 3.37 -6.53 -31.15
CA ASN A 246 2.29 -5.54 -31.17
C ASN A 246 1.02 -6.09 -30.52
N VAL A 247 0.62 -7.33 -30.82
CA VAL A 247 -0.54 -7.98 -30.20
C VAL A 247 -0.35 -8.04 -28.67
N TYR A 248 0.81 -8.50 -28.21
CA TYR A 248 1.11 -8.56 -26.77
C TYR A 248 1.01 -7.19 -26.11
N ARG A 249 1.62 -6.16 -26.69
CA ARG A 249 1.56 -4.80 -26.16
C ARG A 249 0.12 -4.29 -26.07
N THR A 250 -0.71 -4.55 -27.07
CA THR A 250 -2.12 -4.17 -27.05
C THR A 250 -2.87 -4.87 -25.92
N LEU A 251 -2.69 -6.18 -25.76
CA LEU A 251 -3.31 -6.96 -24.69
C LEU A 251 -2.91 -6.46 -23.29
N MET A 252 -1.62 -6.18 -23.09
CA MET A 252 -1.13 -5.66 -21.80
C MET A 252 -1.64 -4.23 -21.53
N HIS A 253 -1.72 -3.41 -22.57
CA HIS A 253 -2.33 -2.07 -22.44
C HIS A 253 -3.81 -2.16 -22.06
N GLU A 254 -4.59 -3.03 -22.75
CA GLU A 254 -6.01 -3.26 -22.42
C GLU A 254 -6.20 -3.77 -20.99
N ARG A 255 -5.33 -4.68 -20.53
CA ARG A 255 -5.31 -5.15 -19.14
C ARG A 255 -5.11 -3.99 -18.18
N ARG A 256 -4.10 -3.15 -18.40
CA ARG A 256 -3.78 -1.99 -17.56
C ARG A 256 -4.95 -1.01 -17.51
N VAL A 257 -5.53 -0.68 -18.66
CA VAL A 257 -6.72 0.20 -18.74
C VAL A 257 -7.91 -0.43 -18.01
N GLY A 258 -8.10 -1.73 -18.12
CA GLY A 258 -9.15 -2.46 -17.41
C GLY A 258 -8.99 -2.40 -15.89
N LEU A 259 -7.76 -2.55 -15.38
CA LEU A 259 -7.44 -2.38 -13.96
C LEU A 259 -7.72 -0.96 -13.48
N GLN A 260 -7.24 0.04 -14.21
CA GLN A 260 -7.47 1.45 -13.89
C GLN A 260 -8.96 1.77 -13.82
N ARG A 261 -9.76 1.32 -14.80
CA ARG A 261 -11.23 1.50 -14.78
C ARG A 261 -11.86 0.86 -13.54
N SER A 262 -11.42 -0.35 -13.18
CA SER A 262 -11.93 -1.02 -11.98
C SER A 262 -11.61 -0.25 -10.70
N PHE A 263 -10.41 0.30 -10.57
CA PHE A 263 -10.03 1.14 -9.43
C PHE A 263 -10.82 2.45 -9.39
N TYR A 264 -11.02 3.11 -10.54
CA TYR A 264 -11.86 4.31 -10.62
C TYR A 264 -13.32 4.05 -10.23
N HIS A 265 -13.90 2.93 -10.64
CA HIS A 265 -15.27 2.56 -10.24
C HIS A 265 -15.42 2.33 -8.73
N LEU A 266 -14.36 1.91 -8.07
CA LEU A 266 -14.29 1.72 -6.63
C LEU A 266 -13.84 2.98 -5.87
N ASN A 267 -13.57 4.10 -6.57
CA ASN A 267 -12.97 5.32 -6.02
C ASN A 267 -11.66 5.09 -5.27
N LEU A 268 -10.82 4.18 -5.79
CA LEU A 268 -9.53 3.87 -5.22
C LEU A 268 -8.43 4.71 -5.89
N ASP A 269 -7.71 5.48 -5.08
CA ASP A 269 -6.43 6.03 -5.50
C ASP A 269 -5.44 4.89 -5.65
N HIS A 270 -4.74 4.82 -6.78
CA HIS A 270 -3.86 3.71 -7.11
C HIS A 270 -2.55 4.18 -7.74
N LEU A 271 -1.51 3.37 -7.63
CA LEU A 271 -0.17 3.64 -8.15
C LEU A 271 0.32 2.46 -8.97
N PHE A 272 0.96 2.73 -10.12
CA PHE A 272 1.66 1.74 -10.93
C PHE A 272 3.16 1.99 -10.82
N LEU A 273 3.92 0.95 -10.47
CA LEU A 273 5.37 0.96 -10.35
C LEU A 273 5.96 -0.14 -11.22
N GLU A 274 7.09 0.12 -11.84
CA GLU A 274 7.81 -0.85 -12.67
C GLU A 274 9.14 -1.22 -12.01
N VAL A 275 9.49 -2.50 -12.04
CA VAL A 275 10.79 -2.99 -11.56
C VAL A 275 11.92 -2.29 -12.32
N GLY A 276 12.95 -1.83 -11.60
CA GLY A 276 14.05 -1.05 -12.17
C GLY A 276 13.80 0.45 -12.31
N SER A 277 12.57 0.92 -12.02
CA SER A 277 12.27 2.37 -12.01
C SER A 277 12.50 3.00 -10.63
N PRO A 278 12.68 4.34 -10.53
CA PRO A 278 12.81 5.05 -9.25
C PRO A 278 11.47 5.09 -8.52
N TYR A 279 11.14 4.00 -7.82
CA TYR A 279 9.86 3.82 -7.14
C TYR A 279 9.59 4.83 -6.02
N LEU A 280 10.65 5.31 -5.37
CA LEU A 280 10.54 6.21 -4.21
C LEU A 280 9.94 7.56 -4.61
N ASP A 281 10.42 8.14 -5.70
CA ASP A 281 9.90 9.42 -6.22
C ASP A 281 8.45 9.28 -6.67
N SER A 282 8.11 8.16 -7.30
CA SER A 282 6.75 7.84 -7.73
C SER A 282 5.81 7.69 -6.53
N LEU A 283 6.26 7.02 -5.47
CA LEU A 283 5.50 6.84 -4.23
C LEU A 283 5.28 8.17 -3.50
N LEU A 284 6.32 9.00 -3.38
CA LEU A 284 6.23 10.34 -2.80
C LEU A 284 5.30 11.24 -3.61
N GLY A 285 5.46 11.27 -4.94
CA GLY A 285 4.61 12.02 -5.85
C GLY A 285 3.13 11.64 -5.72
N PHE A 286 2.84 10.34 -5.59
CA PHE A 286 1.49 9.83 -5.36
C PHE A 286 0.87 10.37 -4.08
N PHE A 287 1.57 10.32 -2.94
CA PHE A 287 1.05 10.83 -1.68
C PHE A 287 0.90 12.35 -1.68
N LEU A 288 1.84 13.09 -2.30
CA LEU A 288 1.74 14.55 -2.43
C LEU A 288 0.55 14.97 -3.30
N ALA A 289 0.33 14.30 -4.44
CA ALA A 289 -0.83 14.54 -5.30
C ALA A 289 -2.14 14.25 -4.58
N ARG A 290 -2.18 13.21 -3.76
CA ARG A 290 -3.33 12.83 -2.96
C ARG A 290 -3.65 13.86 -1.88
N LYS A 291 -2.63 14.43 -1.25
CA LYS A 291 -2.78 15.51 -0.25
C LYS A 291 -3.41 16.77 -0.85
N ARG A 292 -3.10 17.11 -2.10
CA ARG A 292 -3.63 18.29 -2.78
C ARG A 292 -5.11 18.18 -3.19
N ARG A 293 -5.63 16.95 -3.28
CA ARG A 293 -7.03 16.66 -3.66
C ARG A 293 -7.99 16.66 -2.47
N LYS A 294 -7.46 16.57 -1.25
CA LYS A 294 -8.19 16.63 0.03
C LYS A 294 -8.07 18.03 0.65
#